data_46cd3467812dfaf154f176174f369908
#
_entry.id   46cd3467812dfaf154f176174f369908
#
_cell.length_a   1.000
_cell.length_b   1.000
_cell.length_c   1.000
_cell.angle_alpha   90.00
_cell.angle_beta   90.00
_cell.angle_gamma   90.00
#
_symmetry.space_group_name_H-M   'P 1'
#
loop_
_entity.id
_entity.type
_entity.pdbx_description
1 polymer ?
#
loop_
_entity_poly.entity_id
_entity_poly.type
_entity_poly.pdbx_seq_one_letter_code
_entity_poly.pdbx_strand_id
1 'polypeptide(L)'
;MILVYRSLIIGYKYVSRRTDKICEFRKSEETRVDGGGKSGFGGLALAKTCFLPCKRSGMERKMKRRDKVNYYLDLARMVAQRSTCLRRHYGAVIVKNDEVISTGYVGAPRGRKNCTDMGECIRIKMEIPRGERYELCRSVHAEANAIISASRDKMIGSALYLVGVEADTGEYVKNSCSCSMCKRQIINAGIETVYVRDTEDEYRVIPVQQWIEDDESLNGTLGY
;
A
#
# COMPACT_ATOMS: atom_id res chain seq x y z
N MET A 1 -30.44 1.97 -48.49
CA MET A 1 -29.08 1.82 -47.89
C MET A 1 -29.27 1.72 -46.39
N ILE A 2 -29.35 0.49 -45.89
CA ILE A 2 -29.71 0.20 -44.51
C ILE A 2 -28.38 -0.13 -43.74
N LEU A 3 -28.01 0.74 -42.81
CA LEU A 3 -26.87 0.53 -41.92
C LEU A 3 -27.28 -0.42 -40.80
N VAL A 4 -26.65 -1.61 -40.78
CA VAL A 4 -26.80 -2.59 -39.70
C VAL A 4 -25.72 -2.29 -38.65
N TYR A 5 -26.11 -1.81 -37.46
CA TYR A 5 -25.24 -1.72 -36.30
C TYR A 5 -25.13 -3.11 -35.65
N ARG A 6 -23.93 -3.70 -35.69
CA ARG A 6 -23.57 -4.87 -34.88
C ARG A 6 -23.07 -4.38 -33.52
N SER A 7 -23.87 -4.57 -32.49
CA SER A 7 -23.42 -4.39 -31.10
C SER A 7 -22.59 -5.58 -30.67
N LEU A 8 -21.29 -5.34 -30.40
CA LEU A 8 -20.40 -6.32 -29.81
C LEU A 8 -20.61 -6.29 -28.27
N ILE A 9 -21.21 -7.32 -27.71
CA ILE A 9 -21.29 -7.47 -26.25
C ILE A 9 -20.06 -8.24 -25.79
N ILE A 10 -19.13 -7.54 -25.13
CA ILE A 10 -17.96 -8.14 -24.49
C ILE A 10 -18.39 -8.64 -23.11
N GLY A 11 -18.42 -9.94 -22.92
CA GLY A 11 -18.67 -10.54 -21.61
C GLY A 11 -17.40 -10.52 -20.75
N TYR A 12 -17.45 -9.86 -19.59
CA TYR A 12 -16.38 -9.89 -18.61
C TYR A 12 -16.52 -11.12 -17.71
N LYS A 13 -15.47 -11.95 -17.63
CA LYS A 13 -15.35 -13.01 -16.62
C LYS A 13 -14.68 -12.43 -15.38
N TYR A 14 -15.40 -12.36 -14.28
CA TYR A 14 -14.82 -12.03 -12.97
C TYR A 14 -14.44 -13.33 -12.25
N VAL A 15 -13.15 -13.51 -11.98
CA VAL A 15 -12.64 -14.66 -11.23
C VAL A 15 -12.41 -14.22 -9.79
N SER A 16 -13.26 -14.66 -8.87
CA SER A 16 -13.03 -14.52 -7.44
C SER A 16 -12.11 -15.65 -6.96
N ARG A 17 -10.92 -15.32 -6.50
CA ARG A 17 -9.90 -16.28 -5.98
C ARG A 17 -10.24 -16.89 -4.61
N ARG A 18 -11.48 -16.81 -4.13
CA ARG A 18 -11.84 -17.31 -2.79
C ARG A 18 -12.84 -18.45 -2.72
N THR A 19 -13.40 -18.87 -3.83
CA THR A 19 -14.24 -20.09 -3.88
C THR A 19 -14.15 -20.63 -5.29
N ASP A 20 -13.76 -21.91 -5.43
CA ASP A 20 -13.71 -22.64 -6.71
C ASP A 20 -15.13 -22.93 -7.28
N LYS A 21 -15.99 -21.92 -7.31
CA LYS A 21 -17.31 -22.00 -7.92
C LYS A 21 -17.37 -21.05 -9.11
N ILE A 22 -17.27 -21.64 -10.27
CA ILE A 22 -17.55 -20.98 -11.55
C ILE A 22 -19.06 -20.80 -11.64
N CYS A 23 -19.55 -19.57 -11.58
CA CYS A 23 -20.93 -19.27 -11.96
C CYS A 23 -20.97 -19.11 -13.47
N GLU A 24 -21.42 -20.15 -14.16
CA GLU A 24 -21.75 -20.06 -15.58
C GLU A 24 -23.10 -19.38 -15.76
N PHE A 25 -23.09 -18.26 -16.44
CA PHE A 25 -24.32 -17.65 -16.97
C PHE A 25 -24.74 -18.42 -18.21
N ARG A 26 -25.78 -19.24 -18.11
CA ARG A 26 -26.44 -19.80 -19.28
C ARG A 26 -27.22 -18.70 -19.98
N LYS A 27 -26.93 -18.50 -21.26
CA LYS A 27 -27.79 -17.74 -22.16
C LYS A 27 -29.11 -18.49 -22.27
N SER A 28 -30.22 -17.82 -21.98
CA SER A 28 -31.54 -18.29 -22.38
C SER A 28 -31.68 -18.12 -23.90
N GLU A 29 -31.92 -19.22 -24.61
CA GLU A 29 -32.26 -19.21 -26.02
C GLU A 29 -33.62 -18.53 -26.20
N GLU A 30 -33.64 -17.52 -27.06
CA GLU A 30 -34.90 -16.95 -27.59
C GLU A 30 -35.52 -17.96 -28.54
N THR A 31 -36.63 -18.52 -28.15
CA THR A 31 -37.51 -19.28 -29.08
C THR A 31 -38.20 -18.28 -30.03
N ARG A 32 -37.89 -18.42 -31.30
CA ARG A 32 -38.54 -17.75 -32.38
C ARG A 32 -39.99 -18.26 -32.47
N VAL A 33 -40.96 -17.38 -32.35
CA VAL A 33 -42.36 -17.68 -32.68
C VAL A 33 -42.68 -16.93 -33.97
N ASP A 34 -42.85 -17.66 -35.06
CA ASP A 34 -43.38 -17.16 -36.31
C ASP A 34 -44.90 -17.11 -36.22
N GLY A 35 -45.52 -16.03 -36.62
CA GLY A 35 -46.98 -16.04 -36.87
C GLY A 35 -47.70 -14.72 -36.70
N GLY A 36 -47.87 -13.99 -37.79
CA GLY A 36 -49.14 -13.37 -38.23
C GLY A 36 -49.81 -12.27 -37.40
N GLY A 37 -49.68 -11.02 -37.86
CA GLY A 37 -50.82 -10.15 -37.99
C GLY A 37 -51.25 -9.27 -36.80
N LYS A 38 -51.22 -7.95 -37.08
CA LYS A 38 -52.05 -6.84 -36.58
C LYS A 38 -51.44 -5.94 -35.49
N SER A 39 -51.38 -4.65 -35.92
CA SER A 39 -51.14 -3.42 -35.19
C SER A 39 -51.69 -3.36 -33.76
N GLY A 40 -50.84 -3.00 -32.82
CA GLY A 40 -51.23 -2.62 -31.46
C GLY A 40 -50.05 -2.05 -30.70
N PHE A 41 -50.19 -0.86 -30.17
CA PHE A 41 -49.22 -0.15 -29.30
C PHE A 41 -48.70 -1.08 -28.23
N GLY A 42 -47.47 -1.51 -28.32
CA GLY A 42 -46.83 -2.38 -27.35
C GLY A 42 -46.07 -1.59 -26.31
N GLY A 43 -46.54 -1.65 -25.09
CA GLY A 43 -45.86 -1.10 -23.90
C GLY A 43 -44.52 -1.80 -23.69
N LEU A 44 -43.55 -0.99 -23.25
CA LEU A 44 -42.20 -1.39 -22.84
C LEU A 44 -42.35 -2.39 -21.69
N ALA A 45 -42.10 -3.67 -21.92
CA ALA A 45 -42.02 -4.66 -20.85
C ALA A 45 -40.73 -4.42 -20.06
N LEU A 46 -40.86 -3.89 -18.82
CA LEU A 46 -39.81 -3.85 -17.84
C LEU A 46 -39.33 -5.29 -17.57
N ALA A 47 -38.10 -5.56 -17.97
CA ALA A 47 -37.42 -6.80 -17.57
C ALA A 47 -37.38 -6.90 -16.05
N LYS A 48 -38.14 -7.83 -15.48
CA LYS A 48 -38.07 -8.18 -14.06
C LYS A 48 -36.67 -8.72 -13.78
N THR A 49 -35.79 -7.91 -13.23
CA THR A 49 -34.51 -8.36 -12.66
C THR A 49 -34.82 -9.36 -11.55
N CYS A 50 -34.54 -10.62 -11.79
CA CYS A 50 -34.63 -11.69 -10.79
C CYS A 50 -33.54 -11.45 -9.73
N PHE A 51 -33.87 -10.74 -8.66
CA PHE A 51 -33.09 -10.73 -7.43
C PHE A 51 -33.30 -12.09 -6.74
N LEU A 52 -32.48 -13.07 -7.04
CA LEU A 52 -32.36 -14.24 -6.18
C LEU A 52 -31.70 -13.84 -4.89
N PRO A 53 -32.32 -14.01 -3.71
CA PRO A 53 -31.68 -13.73 -2.44
C PRO A 53 -30.50 -14.70 -2.29
N CYS A 54 -29.28 -14.14 -2.28
CA CYS A 54 -28.10 -14.89 -1.91
C CYS A 54 -28.30 -15.35 -0.45
N LYS A 55 -28.57 -16.65 -0.23
CA LYS A 55 -28.62 -17.22 1.12
C LYS A 55 -27.22 -17.05 1.73
N ARG A 56 -27.07 -16.03 2.58
CA ARG A 56 -25.93 -15.92 3.47
C ARG A 56 -25.96 -17.10 4.42
N SER A 57 -25.11 -18.11 4.17
CA SER A 57 -24.81 -19.13 5.16
C SER A 57 -24.26 -18.41 6.39
N GLY A 58 -24.97 -18.52 7.50
CA GLY A 58 -24.69 -17.78 8.71
C GLY A 58 -23.36 -18.16 9.32
N MET A 59 -22.35 -17.36 9.04
CA MET A 59 -21.20 -17.12 9.89
C MET A 59 -20.99 -15.62 9.86
N GLU A 60 -21.73 -14.88 10.69
CA GLU A 60 -21.43 -13.49 10.99
C GLU A 60 -20.07 -13.47 11.71
N ARG A 61 -19.00 -13.50 10.92
CA ARG A 61 -17.71 -13.06 11.41
C ARG A 61 -17.85 -11.55 11.64
N LYS A 62 -18.16 -11.16 12.89
CA LYS A 62 -18.11 -9.77 13.32
C LYS A 62 -16.70 -9.27 13.02
N MET A 63 -16.53 -8.57 11.90
CA MET A 63 -15.23 -7.99 11.53
C MET A 63 -14.89 -6.95 12.60
N LYS A 64 -13.92 -7.29 13.45
CA LYS A 64 -13.39 -6.34 14.43
C LYS A 64 -12.73 -5.22 13.66
N ARG A 65 -13.18 -3.98 13.88
CA ARG A 65 -12.55 -2.80 13.28
C ARG A 65 -11.08 -2.76 13.68
N ARG A 66 -10.18 -2.59 12.72
CA ARG A 66 -8.75 -2.37 12.97
C ARG A 66 -8.56 -1.09 13.78
N ASP A 67 -7.71 -1.10 14.80
CA ASP A 67 -7.36 0.12 15.52
C ASP A 67 -6.59 1.08 14.61
N LYS A 68 -6.60 2.38 14.97
CA LYS A 68 -6.05 3.43 14.12
C LYS A 68 -4.56 3.29 13.83
N VAL A 69 -3.76 2.93 14.82
CA VAL A 69 -2.30 2.82 14.65
C VAL A 69 -1.99 1.68 13.70
N ASN A 70 -2.57 0.51 13.93
CA ASN A 70 -2.39 -0.63 13.05
C ASN A 70 -2.96 -0.38 11.65
N TYR A 71 -4.07 0.36 11.51
CA TYR A 71 -4.59 0.76 10.21
C TYR A 71 -3.56 1.58 9.40
N TYR A 72 -2.92 2.60 10.01
CA TYR A 72 -1.90 3.39 9.31
C TYR A 72 -0.61 2.61 9.07
N LEU A 73 -0.25 1.70 9.96
CA LEU A 73 0.86 0.78 9.74
C LEU A 73 0.57 -0.22 8.60
N ASP A 74 -0.67 -0.67 8.45
CA ASP A 74 -1.08 -1.51 7.31
C ASP A 74 -0.99 -0.72 5.99
N LEU A 75 -1.36 0.57 5.99
CA LEU A 75 -1.12 1.45 4.84
C LEU A 75 0.37 1.57 4.52
N ALA A 76 1.22 1.78 5.53
CA ALA A 76 2.68 1.85 5.35
C ALA A 76 3.24 0.53 4.78
N ARG A 77 2.70 -0.64 5.19
CA ARG A 77 3.04 -1.94 4.61
C ARG A 77 2.67 -2.03 3.12
N MET A 78 1.49 -1.53 2.74
CA MET A 78 1.10 -1.47 1.33
C MET A 78 2.01 -0.54 0.52
N VAL A 79 2.40 0.60 1.09
CA VAL A 79 3.37 1.52 0.47
C VAL A 79 4.73 0.83 0.29
N ALA A 80 5.19 0.03 1.26
CA ALA A 80 6.43 -0.73 1.19
C ALA A 80 6.49 -1.70 -0.01
N GLN A 81 5.35 -2.20 -0.49
CA GLN A 81 5.29 -3.07 -1.68
C GLN A 81 5.76 -2.38 -2.98
N ARG A 82 5.81 -1.04 -3.00
CA ARG A 82 6.38 -0.27 -4.10
C ARG A 82 7.89 -0.13 -4.04
N SER A 83 8.52 -0.62 -2.98
CA SER A 83 9.98 -0.56 -2.81
C SER A 83 10.72 -1.26 -3.96
N THR A 84 11.84 -0.68 -4.33
CA THR A 84 12.73 -1.19 -5.37
C THR A 84 14.10 -1.60 -4.81
N CYS A 85 14.19 -1.79 -3.50
CA CYS A 85 15.40 -2.26 -2.83
C CYS A 85 15.47 -3.80 -2.88
N LEU A 86 16.65 -4.36 -3.15
CA LEU A 86 16.90 -5.80 -3.19
C LEU A 86 17.02 -6.44 -1.80
N ARG A 87 17.16 -5.64 -0.74
CA ARG A 87 17.40 -6.15 0.62
C ARG A 87 16.19 -6.04 1.52
N ARG A 88 15.60 -4.85 1.58
CA ARG A 88 14.50 -4.51 2.50
C ARG A 88 13.54 -3.56 1.86
N HIS A 89 12.28 -3.82 2.06
CA HIS A 89 11.20 -2.96 1.61
C HIS A 89 10.70 -2.14 2.80
N TYR A 90 10.93 -0.82 2.75
CA TYR A 90 10.38 0.11 3.74
C TYR A 90 9.30 0.96 3.11
N GLY A 91 8.26 1.20 3.89
CA GLY A 91 7.20 2.16 3.58
C GLY A 91 6.94 3.06 4.78
N ALA A 92 6.70 4.31 4.49
CA ALA A 92 6.39 5.34 5.46
C ALA A 92 5.12 6.09 5.08
N VAL A 93 4.29 6.43 6.08
CA VAL A 93 3.08 7.22 5.93
C VAL A 93 3.11 8.32 6.99
N ILE A 94 2.96 9.58 6.58
CA ILE A 94 2.84 10.73 7.48
C ILE A 94 1.36 11.07 7.63
N VAL A 95 0.89 11.15 8.87
CA VAL A 95 -0.52 11.39 9.22
C VAL A 95 -0.63 12.54 10.20
N LYS A 96 -1.59 13.44 9.98
CA LYS A 96 -1.96 14.51 10.90
C LYS A 96 -3.46 14.64 10.93
N ASN A 97 -4.05 14.70 12.13
CA ASN A 97 -5.50 14.85 12.31
C ASN A 97 -6.35 13.82 11.52
N ASP A 98 -5.92 12.55 11.51
CA ASP A 98 -6.54 11.46 10.74
C ASP A 98 -6.42 11.61 9.20
N GLU A 99 -5.68 12.58 8.70
CA GLU A 99 -5.43 12.78 7.27
C GLU A 99 -4.04 12.25 6.90
N VAL A 100 -3.94 11.45 5.84
CA VAL A 100 -2.67 11.03 5.25
C VAL A 100 -2.08 12.22 4.49
N ILE A 101 -0.99 12.79 5.00
CA ILE A 101 -0.31 13.95 4.42
C ILE A 101 0.56 13.53 3.24
N SER A 102 1.34 12.46 3.43
CA SER A 102 2.23 11.94 2.38
C SER A 102 2.58 10.49 2.63
N THR A 103 3.13 9.86 1.60
CA THR A 103 3.66 8.50 1.65
C THR A 103 5.04 8.45 1.01
N GLY A 104 5.88 7.51 1.44
CA GLY A 104 7.18 7.27 0.85
C GLY A 104 7.58 5.80 0.94
N TYR A 105 8.29 5.31 -0.04
CA TYR A 105 8.89 3.97 -0.04
C TYR A 105 10.37 4.07 -0.40
N VAL A 106 11.15 3.07 -0.02
CA VAL A 106 12.57 3.04 -0.36
C VAL A 106 12.77 2.74 -1.85
N GLY A 107 13.51 3.59 -2.54
CA GLY A 107 13.75 3.45 -3.97
C GLY A 107 14.83 4.40 -4.49
N ALA A 108 15.31 4.15 -5.70
CA ALA A 108 16.27 5.06 -6.34
C ALA A 108 15.65 6.46 -6.53
N PRO A 109 16.49 7.51 -6.58
CA PRO A 109 16.03 8.84 -6.95
C PRO A 109 15.26 8.83 -8.28
N ARG A 110 14.24 9.70 -8.37
CA ARG A 110 13.38 9.78 -9.57
C ARG A 110 14.23 9.97 -10.83
N GLY A 111 13.92 9.20 -11.87
CA GLY A 111 14.66 9.21 -13.14
C GLY A 111 15.93 8.34 -13.18
N ARG A 112 16.34 7.75 -12.06
CA ARG A 112 17.44 6.78 -12.04
C ARG A 112 16.92 5.35 -12.07
N LYS A 113 17.70 4.42 -12.67
CA LYS A 113 17.42 2.97 -12.62
C LYS A 113 17.35 2.50 -11.17
N ASN A 114 16.37 1.65 -10.86
CA ASN A 114 16.24 1.06 -9.54
C ASN A 114 17.28 -0.03 -9.28
N CYS A 115 17.47 -0.40 -8.01
CA CYS A 115 18.35 -1.53 -7.68
C CYS A 115 17.79 -2.85 -8.27
N THR A 116 16.46 -3.01 -8.29
CA THR A 116 15.80 -4.16 -8.94
C THR A 116 16.08 -4.23 -10.45
N ASP A 117 16.17 -3.08 -11.14
CA ASP A 117 16.46 -3.03 -12.59
C ASP A 117 17.93 -3.35 -12.89
N MET A 118 18.81 -3.08 -11.92
CA MET A 118 20.25 -3.34 -12.03
C MET A 118 20.65 -4.73 -11.57
N GLY A 119 19.82 -5.38 -10.73
CA GLY A 119 20.12 -6.67 -10.13
C GLY A 119 21.26 -6.63 -9.10
N GLU A 120 21.79 -5.44 -8.76
CA GLU A 120 22.94 -5.27 -7.87
C GLU A 120 22.63 -4.28 -6.72
N CYS A 121 23.17 -4.60 -5.55
CA CYS A 121 23.16 -3.70 -4.40
C CYS A 121 24.60 -3.30 -4.04
N ILE A 122 24.90 -1.99 -4.10
CA ILE A 122 26.24 -1.47 -3.78
C ILE A 122 26.65 -1.81 -2.34
N ARG A 123 25.73 -1.82 -1.39
CA ARG A 123 26.04 -2.16 0.01
C ARG A 123 26.40 -3.64 0.20
N ILE A 124 25.82 -4.54 -0.61
CA ILE A 124 26.21 -5.96 -0.63
C ILE A 124 27.59 -6.08 -1.30
N LYS A 125 27.78 -5.42 -2.43
CA LYS A 125 29.05 -5.45 -3.18
C LYS A 125 30.25 -4.95 -2.38
N MET A 126 30.01 -3.96 -1.50
CA MET A 126 31.04 -3.38 -0.61
C MET A 126 31.06 -4.03 0.78
N GLU A 127 30.30 -5.09 1.02
CA GLU A 127 30.21 -5.82 2.30
C GLU A 127 29.92 -4.90 3.50
N ILE A 128 29.09 -3.84 3.28
CA ILE A 128 28.79 -2.86 4.30
C ILE A 128 27.82 -3.46 5.34
N PRO A 129 28.20 -3.49 6.63
CA PRO A 129 27.35 -4.03 7.70
C PRO A 129 25.99 -3.32 7.80
N ARG A 130 25.06 -3.96 8.52
CA ARG A 130 23.79 -3.34 8.89
C ARG A 130 24.05 -2.15 9.81
N GLY A 131 23.35 -1.04 9.57
CA GLY A 131 23.43 0.15 10.43
C GLY A 131 24.46 1.17 9.98
N GLU A 132 25.37 0.81 9.08
CA GLU A 132 26.50 1.66 8.72
C GLU A 132 26.40 2.24 7.30
N ARG A 133 27.03 3.38 7.06
CA ARG A 133 27.32 4.00 5.76
C ARG A 133 26.13 4.02 4.80
N TYR A 134 24.98 4.48 5.28
CA TYR A 134 23.77 4.61 4.46
C TYR A 134 23.92 5.67 3.37
N GLU A 135 24.87 6.61 3.49
CA GLU A 135 25.20 7.60 2.47
C GLU A 135 25.68 6.97 1.15
N LEU A 136 26.22 5.75 1.21
CA LEU A 136 26.61 5.00 0.02
C LEU A 136 25.45 4.23 -0.65
N CYS A 137 24.29 4.21 0.00
CA CYS A 137 23.10 3.59 -0.59
C CYS A 137 22.59 4.41 -1.78
N ARG A 138 22.30 3.76 -2.89
CA ARG A 138 21.68 4.42 -4.06
C ARG A 138 20.25 4.84 -3.83
N SER A 139 19.57 4.21 -2.88
CA SER A 139 18.16 4.45 -2.61
C SER A 139 17.96 5.60 -1.63
N VAL A 140 16.92 6.37 -1.85
CA VAL A 140 16.36 7.29 -0.86
C VAL A 140 15.47 6.49 0.08
N HIS A 141 15.59 6.75 1.39
CA HIS A 141 14.82 6.04 2.40
C HIS A 141 13.33 6.42 2.35
N ALA A 142 12.49 5.55 2.88
CA ALA A 142 11.04 5.74 2.86
C ALA A 142 10.61 7.01 3.58
N GLU A 143 11.21 7.28 4.75
CA GLU A 143 10.96 8.47 5.56
C GLU A 143 11.33 9.75 4.78
N ALA A 144 12.51 9.77 4.17
CA ALA A 144 12.97 10.90 3.37
C ALA A 144 12.04 11.15 2.18
N ASN A 145 11.61 10.10 1.47
CA ASN A 145 10.66 10.21 0.36
C ASN A 145 9.29 10.74 0.83
N ALA A 146 8.81 10.32 2.00
CA ALA A 146 7.57 10.84 2.58
C ALA A 146 7.72 12.34 2.93
N ILE A 147 8.83 12.73 3.57
CA ILE A 147 9.12 14.12 3.95
C ILE A 147 9.25 15.03 2.73
N ILE A 148 9.97 14.61 1.69
CA ILE A 148 10.12 15.39 0.45
C ILE A 148 8.79 15.60 -0.28
N SER A 149 7.83 14.71 -0.07
CA SER A 149 6.53 14.73 -0.75
C SER A 149 5.47 15.61 -0.08
N ALA A 150 5.80 16.29 1.04
CA ALA A 150 4.89 17.17 1.76
C ALA A 150 5.56 18.50 2.11
N SER A 151 4.75 19.54 2.35
CA SER A 151 5.25 20.81 2.89
C SER A 151 5.46 20.70 4.41
N ARG A 152 6.45 21.42 4.93
CA ARG A 152 6.82 21.37 6.35
C ARG A 152 5.68 21.81 7.28
N ASP A 153 4.93 22.82 6.91
CA ASP A 153 3.77 23.32 7.66
C ASP A 153 2.69 22.26 7.91
N LYS A 154 2.49 21.36 6.95
CA LYS A 154 1.59 20.21 7.10
C LYS A 154 2.14 19.13 8.00
N MET A 155 3.48 19.00 8.06
CA MET A 155 4.12 17.93 8.83
C MET A 155 4.32 18.29 10.32
N ILE A 156 4.41 19.57 10.68
CA ILE A 156 4.54 19.97 12.09
C ILE A 156 3.40 19.42 12.92
N GLY A 157 3.71 18.69 14.00
CA GLY A 157 2.71 18.06 14.86
C GLY A 157 2.10 16.78 14.30
N SER A 158 2.70 16.18 13.26
CA SER A 158 2.22 14.93 12.65
C SER A 158 2.87 13.69 13.28
N ALA A 159 2.36 12.52 12.89
CA ALA A 159 2.93 11.22 13.19
C ALA A 159 3.42 10.53 11.93
N LEU A 160 4.54 9.80 12.02
CA LEU A 160 5.09 8.98 10.96
C LEU A 160 4.91 7.50 11.31
N TYR A 161 4.34 6.72 10.39
CA TYR A 161 4.14 5.28 10.50
C TYR A 161 5.14 4.58 9.57
N LEU A 162 6.01 3.75 10.15
CA LEU A 162 7.11 3.09 9.45
C LEU A 162 6.96 1.57 9.52
N VAL A 163 7.07 0.93 8.36
CA VAL A 163 7.09 -0.53 8.25
C VAL A 163 8.29 -0.95 7.40
N GLY A 164 9.04 -1.92 7.88
CA GLY A 164 10.10 -2.58 7.13
C GLY A 164 9.84 -4.08 7.02
N VAL A 165 10.04 -4.64 5.84
CA VAL A 165 10.00 -6.09 5.59
C VAL A 165 11.25 -6.53 4.84
N GLU A 166 11.74 -7.73 5.12
CA GLU A 166 12.83 -8.34 4.37
C GLU A 166 12.33 -8.66 2.95
N ALA A 167 13.15 -8.40 1.94
CA ALA A 167 12.71 -8.49 0.54
C ALA A 167 12.53 -9.94 0.08
N ASP A 168 13.27 -10.87 0.66
CA ASP A 168 13.29 -12.30 0.33
C ASP A 168 12.18 -13.08 1.05
N THR A 169 11.99 -12.84 2.36
CA THR A 169 11.04 -13.58 3.19
C THR A 169 9.70 -12.89 3.35
N GLY A 170 9.65 -11.57 3.19
CA GLY A 170 8.47 -10.75 3.50
C GLY A 170 8.17 -10.60 4.99
N GLU A 171 9.05 -11.10 5.85
CA GLU A 171 8.94 -10.96 7.30
C GLU A 171 9.26 -9.53 7.74
N TYR A 172 8.72 -9.10 8.88
CA TYR A 172 9.02 -7.80 9.44
C TYR A 172 10.49 -7.72 9.87
N VAL A 173 11.13 -6.60 9.54
CA VAL A 173 12.52 -6.34 9.93
C VAL A 173 12.62 -6.19 11.44
N LYS A 174 13.35 -7.10 12.08
CA LYS A 174 13.58 -7.06 13.54
C LYS A 174 14.35 -5.79 13.93
N ASN A 175 13.92 -5.18 15.04
CA ASN A 175 14.51 -3.93 15.55
C ASN A 175 14.59 -2.84 14.48
N SER A 176 13.54 -2.71 13.68
CA SER A 176 13.42 -1.64 12.69
C SER A 176 13.42 -0.28 13.41
N CYS A 177 14.13 0.69 12.85
CA CYS A 177 14.18 2.06 13.34
C CYS A 177 14.62 2.98 12.20
N SER A 178 14.31 4.27 12.30
CA SER A 178 14.86 5.29 11.42
C SER A 178 16.37 5.44 11.65
N CYS A 179 17.16 5.46 10.58
CA CYS A 179 18.60 5.72 10.68
C CYS A 179 18.87 7.18 11.10
N SER A 180 20.10 7.49 11.52
CA SER A 180 20.44 8.84 12.01
C SER A 180 20.23 9.93 10.94
N MET A 181 20.40 9.63 9.66
CA MET A 181 20.07 10.57 8.58
C MET A 181 18.58 10.90 8.55
N CYS A 182 17.72 9.86 8.66
CA CYS A 182 16.27 10.05 8.69
C CYS A 182 15.79 10.68 9.99
N LYS A 183 16.38 10.33 11.16
CA LYS A 183 16.05 10.97 12.44
C LYS A 183 16.20 12.48 12.36
N ARG A 184 17.33 12.98 11.83
CA ARG A 184 17.57 14.43 11.64
C ARG A 184 16.53 15.09 10.74
N GLN A 185 16.11 14.41 9.68
CA GLN A 185 15.06 14.91 8.78
C GLN A 185 13.69 14.93 9.46
N ILE A 186 13.35 13.89 10.21
CA ILE A 186 12.09 13.77 10.97
C ILE A 186 11.99 14.89 12.01
N ILE A 187 13.06 15.14 12.77
CA ILE A 187 13.14 16.23 13.74
C ILE A 187 12.89 17.57 13.04
N ASN A 188 13.63 17.86 11.96
CA ASN A 188 13.51 19.13 11.25
C ASN A 188 12.17 19.30 10.52
N ALA A 189 11.52 18.21 10.15
CA ALA A 189 10.16 18.24 9.59
C ALA A 189 9.10 18.63 10.63
N GLY A 190 9.40 18.51 11.93
CA GLY A 190 8.47 18.78 13.02
C GLY A 190 7.49 17.64 13.26
N ILE A 191 7.85 16.43 12.91
CA ILE A 191 7.09 15.20 13.23
C ILE A 191 7.29 14.92 14.72
N GLU A 192 6.22 14.64 15.46
CA GLU A 192 6.27 14.47 16.91
C GLU A 192 6.42 13.02 17.35
N THR A 193 5.88 12.08 16.58
CA THR A 193 5.85 10.67 16.96
C THR A 193 6.14 9.77 15.79
N VAL A 194 6.92 8.73 16.02
CA VAL A 194 7.17 7.67 15.04
C VAL A 194 6.62 6.35 15.58
N TYR A 195 5.73 5.72 14.81
CA TYR A 195 5.22 4.37 15.04
C TYR A 195 5.97 3.39 14.16
N VAL A 196 6.57 2.37 14.75
CA VAL A 196 7.34 1.36 14.02
C VAL A 196 6.73 -0.02 14.23
N ARG A 197 6.39 -0.71 13.16
CA ARG A 197 5.84 -2.07 13.19
C ARG A 197 6.91 -3.08 13.56
N ASP A 198 6.61 -3.96 14.52
CA ASP A 198 7.46 -5.08 14.91
C ASP A 198 6.88 -6.44 14.49
N THR A 199 5.56 -6.63 14.64
CA THR A 199 4.82 -7.82 14.18
C THR A 199 3.52 -7.40 13.48
N GLU A 200 2.64 -8.33 13.14
CA GLU A 200 1.35 -8.02 12.48
C GLU A 200 0.48 -7.07 13.32
N ASP A 201 0.53 -7.18 14.65
CA ASP A 201 -0.30 -6.40 15.56
C ASP A 201 0.48 -5.54 16.54
N GLU A 202 1.78 -5.78 16.70
CA GLU A 202 2.63 -5.08 17.67
C GLU A 202 3.46 -4.00 17.00
N TYR A 203 3.64 -2.90 17.70
CA TYR A 203 4.43 -1.76 17.26
C TYR A 203 5.05 -1.02 18.44
N ARG A 204 6.13 -0.32 18.18
CA ARG A 204 6.74 0.63 19.12
C ARG A 204 6.31 2.05 18.81
N VAL A 205 6.17 2.83 19.87
CA VAL A 205 5.89 4.27 19.78
C VAL A 205 7.14 5.02 20.24
N ILE A 206 7.67 5.88 19.40
CA ILE A 206 8.89 6.61 19.66
C ILE A 206 8.56 8.11 19.60
N PRO A 207 8.52 8.80 20.75
CA PRO A 207 8.45 10.27 20.76
C PRO A 207 9.72 10.84 20.14
N VAL A 208 9.59 11.74 19.15
CA VAL A 208 10.76 12.36 18.49
C VAL A 208 11.57 13.23 19.45
N GLN A 209 10.92 13.77 20.48
CA GLN A 209 11.59 14.51 21.55
C GLN A 209 12.70 13.70 22.22
N GLN A 210 12.53 12.37 22.35
CA GLN A 210 13.57 11.50 22.89
C GLN A 210 14.86 11.55 22.06
N TRP A 211 14.76 11.66 20.74
CA TRP A 211 15.95 11.76 19.88
C TRP A 211 16.65 13.12 19.95
N ILE A 212 15.95 14.15 20.43
CA ILE A 212 16.52 15.48 20.66
C ILE A 212 17.26 15.52 21.99
N GLU A 213 16.70 14.88 23.02
CA GLU A 213 17.27 14.85 24.38
C GLU A 213 18.43 13.85 24.48
N ASP A 214 18.30 12.67 23.86
CA ASP A 214 19.32 11.61 23.83
C ASP A 214 20.22 11.77 22.59
N ASP A 215 20.88 12.93 22.44
CA ASP A 215 21.78 13.15 21.31
C ASP A 215 23.11 12.40 21.49
N GLU A 216 23.17 11.19 20.95
CA GLU A 216 24.36 10.35 20.95
C GLU A 216 25.34 10.66 19.80
N SER A 217 25.09 11.71 19.01
CA SER A 217 25.86 12.01 17.80
C SER A 217 27.35 12.27 18.04
N LEU A 218 27.72 12.70 19.26
CA LEU A 218 29.11 12.95 19.67
C LEU A 218 29.78 11.76 20.37
N ASN A 219 29.07 10.68 20.65
CA ASN A 219 29.63 9.55 21.40
C ASN A 219 30.56 8.65 20.57
N GLY A 220 30.84 9.02 19.31
CA GLY A 220 31.75 8.30 18.43
C GLY A 220 31.28 6.92 18.01
N THR A 221 30.09 6.50 18.42
CA THR A 221 29.45 5.31 17.91
C THR A 221 28.98 5.60 16.48
N LEU A 222 29.43 4.79 15.53
CA LEU A 222 28.93 4.81 14.15
C LEU A 222 27.46 4.34 14.13
N GLY A 223 26.65 4.93 15.02
CA GLY A 223 25.28 4.54 15.26
C GLY A 223 24.32 5.15 14.26
N TYR A 224 23.94 4.34 13.31
CA TYR A 224 22.73 4.58 12.57
C TYR A 224 21.63 3.63 13.00
#